data_359c532ea8fa6de8611fee488fbe5f84
#
_entry.id   359c532ea8fa6de8611fee488fbe5f84
#
_cell.length_a   1.000
_cell.length_b   1.000
_cell.length_c   1.000
_cell.angle_alpha   90.00
_cell.angle_beta   90.00
_cell.angle_gamma   90.00
#
_symmetry.space_group_name_H-M   'P 1'
#
loop_
_entity.id
_entity.type
_entity.pdbx_description
1 polymer ?
#
loop_
_entity_poly.entity_id
_entity_poly.type
_entity_poly.pdbx_seq_one_letter_code
_entity_poly.pdbx_strand_id
1 'polypeptide(L)'
;MKIGVPKEIKPQETRIGLTPESVKTLVGEGHEVLVENNGGFEAGFENSHYTSAGAKIIDKAEDIFNDSEIIVKVKEPLLNEVKMIRENQILFTYLHLAAAKELTQGLINSKGVCIAYETVTDQNGGLPLLAPMSAVAGRMSIQEGAHCLEKNQGGEGLLLGGAPGVEGGTVVILGGGVVGENAAIIATGMQAKVHIVDKSEKRLEELTKKFGDKIIPQLSDNIDLKKLISEADLLVGGVLIPGAEAPKLVTKDMLKLMRRGSVIVDVAIDQGGCIETSKPTTHGDPTFIVDDVVHYCVANMPGGVPRTSTFALNKVTLPYLVKLANKGYQKALGEDKNFLAGLNVHKGHVTYKAVADVFGHEYVSAGEAIKN
;
A
#
# COMPACT_ATOMS: atom_id res chain seq x y z
N MET A 1 -1.19 6.25 27.58
CA MET A 1 -2.11 6.91 26.65
C MET A 1 -3.29 6.00 26.32
N LYS A 2 -4.42 6.57 25.90
CA LYS A 2 -5.54 5.84 25.32
C LYS A 2 -5.40 5.78 23.79
N ILE A 3 -5.45 4.58 23.23
CA ILE A 3 -5.26 4.31 21.81
C ILE A 3 -6.55 3.73 21.27
N GLY A 4 -7.14 4.39 20.29
CA GLY A 4 -8.38 3.99 19.63
C GLY A 4 -8.14 3.33 18.28
N VAL A 5 -8.85 2.24 18.04
CA VAL A 5 -8.79 1.46 16.81
C VAL A 5 -10.21 1.31 16.28
N PRO A 6 -10.70 2.28 15.51
CA PRO A 6 -12.01 2.16 14.87
C PRO A 6 -11.98 1.09 13.77
N LYS A 7 -13.14 0.54 13.47
CA LYS A 7 -13.36 -0.31 12.30
C LYS A 7 -13.15 0.50 11.03
N GLU A 8 -12.55 -0.10 10.01
CA GLU A 8 -12.47 0.52 8.70
C GLU A 8 -13.85 0.50 8.02
N ILE A 9 -14.26 1.67 7.52
CA ILE A 9 -15.58 1.86 6.90
C ILE A 9 -15.49 2.24 5.42
N LYS A 10 -14.28 2.36 4.87
CA LYS A 10 -14.09 2.55 3.44
C LYS A 10 -14.53 1.30 2.70
N PRO A 11 -15.30 1.41 1.59
CA PRO A 11 -15.75 0.24 0.84
C PRO A 11 -14.61 -0.72 0.50
N GLN A 12 -14.81 -2.01 0.77
CA GLN A 12 -13.84 -3.09 0.53
C GLN A 12 -12.52 -2.98 1.33
N GLU A 13 -12.49 -2.17 2.39
CA GLU A 13 -11.40 -2.16 3.36
C GLU A 13 -11.81 -2.98 4.59
N THR A 14 -11.11 -4.07 4.81
CA THR A 14 -11.44 -5.06 5.85
C THR A 14 -10.24 -5.38 6.75
N ARG A 15 -9.12 -4.65 6.56
CA ARG A 15 -7.98 -4.69 7.49
C ARG A 15 -8.33 -3.96 8.78
N ILE A 16 -7.46 -4.04 9.77
CA ILE A 16 -7.59 -3.29 11.03
C ILE A 16 -6.24 -2.71 11.46
N GLY A 17 -6.28 -1.57 12.15
CA GLY A 17 -5.09 -0.84 12.57
C GLY A 17 -4.17 -1.60 13.53
N LEU A 18 -4.73 -2.45 14.41
CA LEU A 18 -3.95 -3.25 15.37
C LEU A 18 -4.40 -4.72 15.39
N THR A 19 -3.42 -5.63 15.47
CA THR A 19 -3.66 -7.05 15.79
C THR A 19 -3.82 -7.23 17.31
N PRO A 20 -4.43 -8.33 17.79
CA PRO A 20 -4.45 -8.67 19.21
C PRO A 20 -3.05 -8.74 19.85
N GLU A 21 -2.03 -9.21 19.10
CA GLU A 21 -0.65 -9.24 19.58
C GLU A 21 -0.09 -7.83 19.79
N SER A 22 -0.36 -6.91 18.85
CA SER A 22 0.01 -5.49 18.99
C SER A 22 -0.67 -4.83 20.18
N VAL A 23 -1.96 -5.16 20.41
CA VAL A 23 -2.71 -4.71 21.60
C VAL A 23 -2.04 -5.21 22.88
N LYS A 24 -1.71 -6.51 22.95
CA LYS A 24 -1.03 -7.09 24.12
C LYS A 24 0.28 -6.38 24.44
N THR A 25 1.04 -6.00 23.42
CA THR A 25 2.27 -5.23 23.59
C THR A 25 2.00 -3.87 24.19
N LEU A 26 1.04 -3.11 23.63
CA LEU A 26 0.69 -1.76 24.11
C LEU A 26 0.13 -1.78 25.55
N VAL A 27 -0.73 -2.74 25.86
CA VAL A 27 -1.27 -2.92 27.21
C VAL A 27 -0.14 -3.29 28.19
N GLY A 28 0.81 -4.13 27.77
CA GLY A 28 2.00 -4.46 28.56
C GLY A 28 2.90 -3.26 28.86
N GLU A 29 2.91 -2.27 27.97
CA GLU A 29 3.59 -0.97 28.16
C GLU A 29 2.77 0.05 29.00
N GLY A 30 1.60 -0.36 29.52
CA GLY A 30 0.75 0.45 30.38
C GLY A 30 -0.23 1.39 29.65
N HIS A 31 -0.50 1.11 28.38
CA HIS A 31 -1.49 1.89 27.61
C HIS A 31 -2.88 1.23 27.64
N GLU A 32 -3.92 2.02 27.49
CA GLU A 32 -5.29 1.56 27.32
C GLU A 32 -5.61 1.50 25.82
N VAL A 33 -6.16 0.36 25.36
CA VAL A 33 -6.53 0.18 23.95
C VAL A 33 -8.02 -0.05 23.83
N LEU A 34 -8.68 0.78 23.01
CA LEU A 34 -10.08 0.71 22.67
C LEU A 34 -10.22 0.19 21.23
N VAL A 35 -10.95 -0.89 21.03
CA VAL A 35 -11.16 -1.47 19.69
C VAL A 35 -12.66 -1.48 19.40
N GLU A 36 -13.04 -1.03 18.20
CA GLU A 36 -14.44 -1.06 17.78
C GLU A 36 -14.95 -2.49 17.64
N ASN A 37 -16.19 -2.69 18.08
CA ASN A 37 -16.90 -3.97 18.00
C ASN A 37 -16.82 -4.56 16.59
N ASN A 38 -16.35 -5.80 16.50
CA ASN A 38 -16.12 -6.53 15.25
C ASN A 38 -15.15 -5.83 14.26
N GLY A 39 -14.32 -4.87 14.72
CA GLY A 39 -13.39 -4.16 13.85
C GLY A 39 -12.36 -5.06 13.17
N GLY A 40 -11.94 -6.14 13.83
CA GLY A 40 -10.97 -7.11 13.28
C GLY A 40 -11.57 -8.35 12.65
N PHE A 41 -12.90 -8.50 12.63
CA PHE A 41 -13.58 -9.75 12.26
C PHE A 41 -13.18 -10.25 10.87
N GLU A 42 -13.19 -9.39 9.87
CA GLU A 42 -12.84 -9.73 8.48
C GLU A 42 -11.34 -10.07 8.30
N ALA A 43 -10.50 -9.57 9.20
CA ALA A 43 -9.08 -9.94 9.25
C ALA A 43 -8.82 -11.23 10.06
N GLY A 44 -9.90 -11.88 10.57
CA GLY A 44 -9.85 -13.13 11.33
C GLY A 44 -9.63 -12.95 12.83
N PHE A 45 -9.96 -11.76 13.38
CA PHE A 45 -9.84 -11.47 14.80
C PHE A 45 -11.22 -11.15 15.41
N GLU A 46 -11.71 -12.05 16.25
CA GLU A 46 -12.92 -11.83 17.03
C GLU A 46 -12.66 -10.88 18.21
N ASN A 47 -13.73 -10.28 18.75
CA ASN A 47 -13.66 -9.44 19.94
C ASN A 47 -12.99 -10.14 21.13
N SER A 48 -13.22 -11.43 21.29
CA SER A 48 -12.60 -12.27 22.33
C SER A 48 -11.07 -12.28 22.28
N HIS A 49 -10.47 -12.22 21.09
CA HIS A 49 -9.02 -12.13 20.92
C HIS A 49 -8.48 -10.80 21.45
N TYR A 50 -9.20 -9.70 21.20
CA TYR A 50 -8.82 -8.37 21.68
C TYR A 50 -9.00 -8.22 23.19
N THR A 51 -10.13 -8.70 23.75
CA THR A 51 -10.35 -8.67 25.20
C THR A 51 -9.34 -9.53 25.95
N SER A 52 -8.97 -10.69 25.40
CA SER A 52 -7.91 -11.54 25.96
C SER A 52 -6.52 -10.90 25.91
N ALA A 53 -6.30 -9.97 24.96
CA ALA A 53 -5.10 -9.16 24.86
C ALA A 53 -5.10 -7.92 25.77
N GLY A 54 -6.24 -7.65 26.45
CA GLY A 54 -6.40 -6.53 27.39
C GLY A 54 -7.07 -5.28 26.81
N ALA A 55 -7.59 -5.33 25.57
CA ALA A 55 -8.38 -4.24 25.01
C ALA A 55 -9.79 -4.18 25.58
N LYS A 56 -10.39 -2.99 25.50
CA LYS A 56 -11.82 -2.77 25.71
C LYS A 56 -12.52 -2.73 24.36
N ILE A 57 -13.63 -3.46 24.22
CA ILE A 57 -14.48 -3.39 23.03
C ILE A 57 -15.49 -2.26 23.20
N ILE A 58 -15.60 -1.40 22.19
CA ILE A 58 -16.47 -0.22 22.15
C ILE A 58 -17.43 -0.36 20.96
N ASP A 59 -18.71 -0.09 21.18
CA ASP A 59 -19.71 -0.32 20.13
C ASP A 59 -19.77 0.76 19.06
N LYS A 60 -19.35 1.98 19.37
CA LYS A 60 -19.47 3.13 18.47
C LYS A 60 -18.12 3.78 18.20
N ALA A 61 -17.85 4.07 16.93
CA ALA A 61 -16.66 4.80 16.52
C ALA A 61 -16.54 6.17 17.21
N GLU A 62 -17.67 6.89 17.38
CA GLU A 62 -17.69 8.20 18.04
C GLU A 62 -17.10 8.16 19.45
N ASP A 63 -17.41 7.10 20.21
CA ASP A 63 -16.88 6.95 21.57
C ASP A 63 -15.37 6.68 21.56
N ILE A 64 -14.89 5.90 20.55
CA ILE A 64 -13.45 5.67 20.34
C ILE A 64 -12.73 6.99 20.03
N PHE A 65 -13.25 7.78 19.09
CA PHE A 65 -12.66 9.07 18.73
C PHE A 65 -12.68 10.04 19.90
N ASN A 66 -13.78 10.06 20.68
CA ASN A 66 -13.91 10.97 21.83
C ASN A 66 -12.97 10.62 22.99
N ASP A 67 -12.72 9.33 23.23
CA ASP A 67 -11.98 8.88 24.41
C ASP A 67 -10.49 8.69 24.17
N SER A 68 -10.04 8.61 22.91
CA SER A 68 -8.66 8.26 22.57
C SER A 68 -7.79 9.48 22.37
N GLU A 69 -6.50 9.37 22.71
CA GLU A 69 -5.45 10.37 22.43
C GLU A 69 -4.80 10.09 21.06
N ILE A 70 -4.73 8.79 20.67
CA ILE A 70 -4.20 8.34 19.39
C ILE A 70 -5.28 7.52 18.70
N ILE A 71 -5.58 7.84 17.46
CA ILE A 71 -6.40 7.01 16.56
C ILE A 71 -5.47 6.29 15.59
N VAL A 72 -5.59 4.97 15.53
CA VAL A 72 -4.81 4.10 14.64
C VAL A 72 -5.74 3.47 13.62
N LYS A 73 -5.51 3.74 12.37
CA LYS A 73 -6.28 3.20 11.23
C LYS A 73 -5.34 2.57 10.20
N VAL A 74 -5.92 1.95 9.20
CA VAL A 74 -5.21 1.50 7.99
C VAL A 74 -5.33 2.54 6.89
N LYS A 75 -6.56 2.93 6.54
CA LYS A 75 -6.83 3.90 5.47
C LYS A 75 -7.15 5.28 6.03
N GLU A 76 -7.04 6.25 5.13
CA GLU A 76 -7.45 7.63 5.38
C GLU A 76 -8.89 7.70 5.91
N PRO A 77 -9.16 8.59 6.86
CA PRO A 77 -10.51 8.74 7.41
C PRO A 77 -11.46 9.29 6.34
N LEU A 78 -12.68 8.80 6.32
CA LEU A 78 -13.76 9.41 5.55
C LEU A 78 -14.19 10.74 6.18
N LEU A 79 -14.88 11.60 5.41
CA LEU A 79 -15.25 12.94 5.87
C LEU A 79 -16.15 12.96 7.13
N ASN A 80 -16.91 11.89 7.37
CA ASN A 80 -17.67 11.72 8.63
C ASN A 80 -16.73 11.42 9.81
N GLU A 81 -15.67 10.64 9.62
CA GLU A 81 -14.66 10.35 10.64
C GLU A 81 -13.79 11.59 10.93
N VAL A 82 -13.46 12.37 9.88
CA VAL A 82 -12.69 13.63 10.04
C VAL A 82 -13.39 14.59 11.01
N LYS A 83 -14.72 14.64 11.00
CA LYS A 83 -15.51 15.47 11.92
C LYS A 83 -15.40 15.05 13.40
N MET A 84 -14.97 13.81 13.66
CA MET A 84 -14.80 13.28 15.01
C MET A 84 -13.37 13.51 15.54
N ILE A 85 -12.42 13.89 14.66
CA ILE A 85 -11.03 14.16 15.05
C ILE A 85 -11.00 15.47 15.85
N ARG A 86 -10.38 15.40 17.02
CA ARG A 86 -10.26 16.56 17.94
C ARG A 86 -8.95 17.28 17.78
N GLU A 87 -8.93 18.53 18.20
CA GLU A 87 -7.70 19.32 18.32
C GLU A 87 -6.64 18.56 19.15
N ASN A 88 -5.40 18.53 18.69
CA ASN A 88 -4.26 17.81 19.28
C ASN A 88 -4.36 16.27 19.30
N GLN A 89 -5.45 15.67 18.82
CA GLN A 89 -5.56 14.22 18.69
C GLN A 89 -4.62 13.70 17.61
N ILE A 90 -3.91 12.63 17.90
CA ILE A 90 -2.98 12.01 16.95
C ILE A 90 -3.77 11.05 16.05
N LEU A 91 -3.61 11.21 14.74
CA LEU A 91 -4.08 10.26 13.74
C LEU A 91 -2.86 9.59 13.09
N PHE A 92 -2.75 8.28 13.21
CA PHE A 92 -1.64 7.49 12.67
C PHE A 92 -2.17 6.44 11.69
N THR A 93 -2.01 6.67 10.39
CA THR A 93 -2.63 5.90 9.30
C THR A 93 -2.02 6.24 7.94
N TYR A 94 -2.40 5.55 6.85
CA TYR A 94 -2.23 6.08 5.49
C TYR A 94 -3.17 7.26 5.27
N LEU A 95 -2.71 8.32 4.60
CA LEU A 95 -3.48 9.55 4.38
C LEU A 95 -3.72 9.89 2.90
N HIS A 96 -2.74 9.68 2.03
CA HIS A 96 -2.81 9.94 0.58
C HIS A 96 -3.30 11.36 0.24
N LEU A 97 -2.90 12.38 1.02
CA LEU A 97 -3.47 13.73 0.99
C LEU A 97 -3.32 14.45 -0.34
N ALA A 98 -2.22 14.23 -1.07
CA ALA A 98 -1.99 14.90 -2.36
C ALA A 98 -3.06 14.64 -3.43
N ALA A 99 -3.84 13.56 -3.28
CA ALA A 99 -4.95 13.21 -4.16
C ALA A 99 -6.35 13.56 -3.58
N ALA A 100 -6.42 14.13 -2.36
CA ALA A 100 -7.67 14.23 -1.59
C ALA A 100 -7.88 15.63 -0.97
N LYS A 101 -8.26 16.61 -1.81
CA LYS A 101 -8.38 18.01 -1.40
C LYS A 101 -9.34 18.23 -0.21
N GLU A 102 -10.53 17.63 -0.26
CA GLU A 102 -11.53 17.80 0.82
C GLU A 102 -11.08 17.17 2.13
N LEU A 103 -10.45 15.99 2.06
CA LEU A 103 -9.87 15.34 3.23
C LEU A 103 -8.76 16.21 3.83
N THR A 104 -7.85 16.72 2.99
CA THR A 104 -6.76 17.60 3.43
C THR A 104 -7.30 18.81 4.16
N GLN A 105 -8.29 19.50 3.59
CA GLN A 105 -8.91 20.66 4.22
C GLN A 105 -9.63 20.29 5.53
N GLY A 106 -10.29 19.15 5.57
CA GLY A 106 -10.95 18.65 6.77
C GLY A 106 -9.97 18.38 7.91
N LEU A 107 -8.82 17.76 7.61
CA LEU A 107 -7.77 17.50 8.61
C LEU A 107 -7.09 18.79 9.08
N ILE A 108 -6.89 19.78 8.21
CA ILE A 108 -6.43 21.12 8.61
C ILE A 108 -7.41 21.73 9.61
N ASN A 109 -8.70 21.70 9.30
CA ASN A 109 -9.75 22.30 10.13
C ASN A 109 -9.91 21.59 11.49
N SER A 110 -9.64 20.27 11.56
CA SER A 110 -9.70 19.51 12.81
C SER A 110 -8.63 19.90 13.83
N LYS A 111 -7.54 20.54 13.37
CA LYS A 111 -6.34 20.85 14.17
C LYS A 111 -5.71 19.61 14.84
N GLY A 112 -5.93 18.42 14.27
CA GLY A 112 -5.29 17.18 14.69
C GLY A 112 -3.80 17.15 14.37
N VAL A 113 -3.12 16.11 14.85
CA VAL A 113 -1.73 15.76 14.54
C VAL A 113 -1.74 14.53 13.64
N CYS A 114 -1.60 14.72 12.33
CA CYS A 114 -1.78 13.66 11.33
C CYS A 114 -0.43 13.15 10.84
N ILE A 115 -0.14 11.90 11.17
CA ILE A 115 1.11 11.20 10.83
C ILE A 115 0.80 10.13 9.79
N ALA A 116 1.29 10.34 8.58
CA ALA A 116 1.07 9.46 7.43
C ALA A 116 2.10 8.32 7.38
N TYR A 117 1.63 7.09 7.25
CA TYR A 117 2.52 5.93 7.08
C TYR A 117 3.40 6.04 5.84
N GLU A 118 2.82 6.47 4.72
CA GLU A 118 3.47 6.50 3.41
C GLU A 118 4.55 7.55 3.25
N THR A 119 4.69 8.48 4.19
CA THR A 119 5.74 9.52 4.14
C THR A 119 6.82 9.34 5.21
N VAL A 120 6.69 8.36 6.10
CA VAL A 120 7.79 7.95 6.99
C VAL A 120 8.90 7.33 6.14
N THR A 121 10.13 7.81 6.34
CA THR A 121 11.30 7.33 5.58
C THR A 121 12.22 6.46 6.43
N ASP A 122 13.19 5.82 5.79
CA ASP A 122 14.35 5.20 6.44
C ASP A 122 15.64 5.96 6.10
N GLN A 123 16.77 5.47 6.61
CA GLN A 123 18.08 6.11 6.41
C GLN A 123 18.54 6.13 4.92
N ASN A 124 17.97 5.25 4.10
CA ASN A 124 18.28 5.11 2.68
C ASN A 124 17.26 5.80 1.76
N GLY A 125 16.26 6.50 2.34
CA GLY A 125 15.15 7.11 1.60
C GLY A 125 14.05 6.13 1.20
N GLY A 126 14.08 4.90 1.72
CA GLY A 126 12.99 3.94 1.57
C GLY A 126 11.76 4.35 2.39
N LEU A 127 10.61 3.68 2.13
CA LEU A 127 9.33 3.94 2.77
C LEU A 127 8.91 2.71 3.61
N PRO A 128 9.46 2.55 4.82
CA PRO A 128 9.37 1.30 5.60
C PRO A 128 7.94 0.93 5.98
N LEU A 129 7.03 1.91 6.13
CA LEU A 129 5.64 1.63 6.48
C LEU A 129 4.74 1.40 5.24
N LEU A 130 5.20 1.78 4.03
CA LEU A 130 4.54 1.47 2.77
C LEU A 130 5.01 0.14 2.17
N ALA A 131 6.27 -0.21 2.36
CA ALA A 131 6.90 -1.39 1.78
C ALA A 131 6.12 -2.72 2.00
N PRO A 132 5.53 -3.01 3.18
CA PRO A 132 4.74 -4.23 3.37
C PRO A 132 3.53 -4.33 2.44
N MET A 133 2.84 -3.23 2.18
CA MET A 133 1.68 -3.23 1.29
C MET A 133 2.11 -3.37 -0.17
N SER A 134 3.21 -2.73 -0.54
CA SER A 134 3.84 -2.94 -1.86
C SER A 134 4.29 -4.39 -2.05
N ALA A 135 4.81 -5.04 -1.01
CA ALA A 135 5.20 -6.45 -1.04
C ALA A 135 3.98 -7.38 -1.21
N VAL A 136 2.88 -7.12 -0.49
CA VAL A 136 1.64 -7.87 -0.65
C VAL A 136 1.07 -7.68 -2.05
N ALA A 137 0.99 -6.45 -2.56
CA ALA A 137 0.49 -6.16 -3.89
C ALA A 137 1.33 -6.84 -4.99
N GLY A 138 2.68 -6.81 -4.86
CA GLY A 138 3.57 -7.50 -5.80
C GLY A 138 3.35 -9.02 -5.83
N ARG A 139 3.11 -9.65 -4.68
CA ARG A 139 2.80 -11.09 -4.62
C ARG A 139 1.44 -11.40 -5.20
N MET A 140 0.44 -10.58 -4.86
CA MET A 140 -0.92 -10.72 -5.41
C MET A 140 -0.95 -10.53 -6.92
N SER A 141 -0.11 -9.67 -7.50
CA SER A 141 -0.09 -9.44 -8.93
C SER A 141 0.16 -10.71 -9.75
N ILE A 142 0.95 -11.62 -9.21
CA ILE A 142 1.21 -12.93 -9.86
C ILE A 142 0.08 -13.92 -9.58
N GLN A 143 -0.47 -13.94 -8.35
CA GLN A 143 -1.60 -14.79 -8.01
C GLN A 143 -2.81 -14.47 -8.88
N GLU A 144 -3.20 -13.20 -8.94
CA GLU A 144 -4.34 -12.73 -9.74
C GLU A 144 -4.05 -12.83 -11.24
N GLY A 145 -2.81 -12.51 -11.66
CA GLY A 145 -2.38 -12.67 -13.06
C GLY A 145 -2.47 -14.11 -13.53
N ALA A 146 -2.00 -15.05 -12.72
CA ALA A 146 -2.09 -16.48 -13.04
C ALA A 146 -3.54 -16.96 -13.11
N HIS A 147 -4.40 -16.48 -12.19
CA HIS A 147 -5.84 -16.78 -12.24
C HIS A 147 -6.50 -16.21 -13.50
N CYS A 148 -6.19 -14.94 -13.85
CA CYS A 148 -6.74 -14.31 -15.06
C CYS A 148 -6.28 -14.95 -16.37
N LEU A 149 -5.16 -15.69 -16.40
CA LEU A 149 -4.72 -16.46 -17.57
C LEU A 149 -5.60 -17.69 -17.84
N GLU A 150 -6.42 -18.11 -16.88
CA GLU A 150 -7.34 -19.22 -17.06
C GLU A 150 -8.43 -18.89 -18.10
N LYS A 151 -8.86 -19.88 -18.86
CA LYS A 151 -9.84 -19.69 -19.94
C LYS A 151 -11.15 -19.08 -19.47
N ASN A 152 -11.62 -19.49 -18.29
CA ASN A 152 -12.88 -19.03 -17.72
C ASN A 152 -12.83 -17.57 -17.23
N GLN A 153 -11.64 -17.01 -17.09
CA GLN A 153 -11.42 -15.61 -16.69
C GLN A 153 -11.20 -14.67 -17.92
N GLY A 154 -11.33 -15.21 -19.14
CA GLY A 154 -11.06 -14.47 -20.36
C GLY A 154 -9.62 -14.62 -20.87
N GLY A 155 -8.77 -15.31 -20.12
CA GLY A 155 -7.38 -15.57 -20.45
C GLY A 155 -7.20 -16.54 -21.63
N GLU A 156 -5.95 -16.69 -22.05
CA GLU A 156 -5.57 -17.57 -23.18
C GLU A 156 -5.62 -19.07 -22.84
N GLY A 157 -5.84 -19.42 -21.57
CA GLY A 157 -5.87 -20.81 -21.08
C GLY A 157 -4.48 -21.35 -20.76
N LEU A 158 -3.58 -20.49 -20.33
CA LEU A 158 -2.21 -20.83 -19.98
C LEU A 158 -2.07 -21.10 -18.49
N LEU A 159 -1.39 -22.18 -18.11
CA LEU A 159 -0.94 -22.42 -16.75
C LEU A 159 0.42 -21.77 -16.56
N LEU A 160 0.49 -20.73 -15.74
CA LEU A 160 1.69 -19.89 -15.59
C LEU A 160 2.95 -20.69 -15.24
N GLY A 161 2.81 -21.73 -14.42
CA GLY A 161 3.94 -22.60 -14.03
C GLY A 161 4.27 -23.72 -15.03
N GLY A 162 3.55 -23.83 -16.15
CA GLY A 162 3.71 -24.96 -17.09
C GLY A 162 3.29 -26.30 -16.49
N ALA A 163 3.75 -27.38 -17.10
CA ALA A 163 3.49 -28.74 -16.66
C ALA A 163 4.66 -29.66 -17.12
N PRO A 164 4.77 -30.91 -16.66
CA PRO A 164 5.81 -31.81 -17.15
C PRO A 164 5.83 -31.88 -18.68
N GLY A 165 6.94 -31.41 -19.27
CA GLY A 165 7.11 -31.34 -20.74
C GLY A 165 6.49 -30.08 -21.40
N VAL A 166 5.92 -29.17 -20.64
CA VAL A 166 5.37 -27.88 -21.12
C VAL A 166 6.01 -26.74 -20.35
N GLU A 167 6.61 -25.79 -21.05
CA GLU A 167 7.24 -24.63 -20.43
C GLU A 167 6.21 -23.73 -19.73
N GLY A 168 6.66 -23.02 -18.70
CA GLY A 168 5.89 -21.98 -18.01
C GLY A 168 5.72 -20.72 -18.86
N GLY A 169 4.76 -19.90 -18.50
CA GLY A 169 4.50 -18.62 -19.16
C GLY A 169 5.59 -17.57 -18.93
N THR A 170 5.59 -16.55 -19.78
CA THR A 170 6.50 -15.42 -19.71
C THR A 170 5.87 -14.28 -18.90
N VAL A 171 6.52 -13.90 -17.82
CA VAL A 171 6.15 -12.75 -16.98
C VAL A 171 7.09 -11.59 -17.24
N VAL A 172 6.54 -10.44 -17.61
CA VAL A 172 7.30 -9.18 -17.75
C VAL A 172 6.90 -8.24 -16.62
N ILE A 173 7.89 -7.82 -15.83
CA ILE A 173 7.69 -6.94 -14.68
C ILE A 173 8.32 -5.60 -15.00
N LEU A 174 7.51 -4.54 -15.04
CA LEU A 174 7.95 -3.15 -15.23
C LEU A 174 8.15 -2.49 -13.87
N GLY A 175 9.40 -2.21 -13.52
CA GLY A 175 9.85 -1.69 -12.24
C GLY A 175 10.37 -2.77 -11.29
N GLY A 176 11.64 -2.67 -10.91
CA GLY A 176 12.32 -3.58 -9.98
C GLY A 176 12.24 -3.16 -8.49
N GLY A 177 11.32 -2.25 -8.13
CA GLY A 177 11.09 -1.81 -6.75
C GLY A 177 10.54 -2.92 -5.85
N VAL A 178 9.93 -2.54 -4.71
CA VAL A 178 9.38 -3.51 -3.75
C VAL A 178 8.28 -4.37 -4.39
N VAL A 179 7.40 -3.76 -5.20
CA VAL A 179 6.36 -4.48 -5.95
C VAL A 179 6.98 -5.52 -6.87
N GLY A 180 7.88 -5.08 -7.78
CA GLY A 180 8.48 -5.95 -8.78
C GLY A 180 9.33 -7.06 -8.20
N GLU A 181 10.10 -6.78 -7.15
CA GLU A 181 10.86 -7.81 -6.44
C GLU A 181 9.95 -8.90 -5.86
N ASN A 182 8.82 -8.51 -5.24
CA ASN A 182 7.88 -9.46 -4.65
C ASN A 182 7.06 -10.20 -5.72
N ALA A 183 6.76 -9.57 -6.84
CA ALA A 183 6.21 -10.24 -8.01
C ALA A 183 7.19 -11.32 -8.53
N ALA A 184 8.48 -10.97 -8.68
CA ALA A 184 9.51 -11.91 -9.11
C ALA A 184 9.67 -13.11 -8.17
N ILE A 185 9.57 -12.91 -6.84
CA ILE A 185 9.62 -14.01 -5.87
C ILE A 185 8.54 -15.05 -6.16
N ILE A 186 7.32 -14.62 -6.44
CA ILE A 186 6.22 -15.56 -6.71
C ILE A 186 6.32 -16.15 -8.11
N ALA A 187 6.59 -15.32 -9.13
CA ALA A 187 6.69 -15.78 -10.51
C ALA A 187 7.81 -16.84 -10.72
N THR A 188 8.98 -16.58 -10.13
CA THR A 188 10.10 -17.56 -10.15
C THR A 188 9.78 -18.81 -9.34
N GLY A 189 9.05 -18.67 -8.22
CA GLY A 189 8.55 -19.81 -7.44
C GLY A 189 7.54 -20.67 -8.21
N MET A 190 6.76 -20.07 -9.10
CA MET A 190 5.85 -20.76 -10.04
C MET A 190 6.57 -21.29 -11.27
N GLN A 191 7.89 -21.13 -11.40
CA GLN A 191 8.70 -21.59 -12.55
C GLN A 191 8.38 -20.86 -13.87
N ALA A 192 7.81 -19.67 -13.82
CA ALA A 192 7.62 -18.83 -14.99
C ALA A 192 8.96 -18.27 -15.50
N LYS A 193 9.05 -17.95 -16.78
CA LYS A 193 10.14 -17.16 -17.35
C LYS A 193 9.96 -15.70 -16.97
N VAL A 194 10.88 -15.11 -16.18
CA VAL A 194 10.69 -13.79 -15.58
C VAL A 194 11.66 -12.76 -16.13
N HIS A 195 11.13 -11.72 -16.76
CA HIS A 195 11.86 -10.54 -17.16
C HIS A 195 11.57 -9.39 -16.17
N ILE A 196 12.60 -8.70 -15.70
CA ILE A 196 12.46 -7.49 -14.87
C ILE A 196 13.11 -6.32 -15.58
N VAL A 197 12.32 -5.28 -15.81
CA VAL A 197 12.77 -4.04 -16.44
C VAL A 197 12.86 -2.95 -15.40
N ASP A 198 14.01 -2.30 -15.27
CA ASP A 198 14.19 -1.13 -14.42
C ASP A 198 15.15 -0.12 -15.09
N LYS A 199 15.04 1.15 -14.72
CA LYS A 199 15.97 2.21 -15.16
C LYS A 199 17.27 2.24 -14.38
N SER A 200 17.35 1.57 -13.24
CA SER A 200 18.51 1.57 -12.34
C SER A 200 19.34 0.29 -12.52
N GLU A 201 20.51 0.45 -13.11
CA GLU A 201 21.48 -0.63 -13.26
C GLU A 201 21.86 -1.24 -11.89
N LYS A 202 22.11 -0.38 -10.89
CA LYS A 202 22.38 -0.81 -9.52
C LYS A 202 21.26 -1.70 -8.97
N ARG A 203 19.99 -1.33 -9.21
CA ARG A 203 18.85 -2.13 -8.75
C ARG A 203 18.79 -3.48 -9.45
N LEU A 204 19.04 -3.52 -10.74
CA LEU A 204 19.10 -4.77 -11.50
C LEU A 204 20.23 -5.69 -11.01
N GLU A 205 21.40 -5.14 -10.65
CA GLU A 205 22.48 -5.92 -10.04
C GLU A 205 22.08 -6.52 -8.69
N GLU A 206 21.39 -5.76 -7.83
CA GLU A 206 20.87 -6.25 -6.55
C GLU A 206 19.89 -7.41 -6.74
N LEU A 207 18.98 -7.28 -7.72
CA LEU A 207 18.03 -8.33 -8.06
C LEU A 207 18.73 -9.56 -8.64
N THR A 208 19.71 -9.37 -9.51
CA THR A 208 20.52 -10.46 -10.08
C THR A 208 21.27 -11.23 -8.98
N LYS A 209 21.84 -10.53 -8.01
CA LYS A 209 22.48 -11.18 -6.84
C LYS A 209 21.49 -12.00 -6.02
N LYS A 210 20.23 -11.55 -5.93
CA LYS A 210 19.19 -12.24 -5.16
C LYS A 210 18.60 -13.45 -5.87
N PHE A 211 18.35 -13.35 -7.16
CA PHE A 211 17.60 -14.36 -7.93
C PHE A 211 18.49 -15.27 -8.80
N GLY A 212 19.73 -14.85 -9.08
CA GLY A 212 20.61 -15.57 -10.00
C GLY A 212 20.06 -15.61 -11.41
N ASP A 213 20.08 -16.79 -12.00
CA ASP A 213 19.59 -17.10 -13.36
C ASP A 213 18.06 -17.26 -13.48
N LYS A 214 17.35 -17.15 -12.36
CA LYS A 214 15.86 -17.25 -12.34
C LYS A 214 15.16 -16.03 -12.91
N ILE A 215 15.87 -14.93 -13.13
CA ILE A 215 15.34 -13.72 -13.75
C ILE A 215 16.22 -13.26 -14.90
N ILE A 216 15.62 -12.53 -15.83
CA ILE A 216 16.31 -11.86 -16.93
C ILE A 216 16.19 -10.35 -16.67
N PRO A 217 17.23 -9.73 -16.07
CA PRO A 217 17.24 -8.30 -15.79
C PRO A 217 17.45 -7.52 -17.08
N GLN A 218 16.76 -6.41 -17.25
CA GLN A 218 16.83 -5.57 -18.43
C GLN A 218 16.80 -4.08 -18.08
N LEU A 219 17.79 -3.35 -18.56
CA LEU A 219 17.85 -1.90 -18.40
C LEU A 219 16.89 -1.23 -19.40
N SER A 220 15.95 -0.40 -18.90
CA SER A 220 14.87 0.19 -19.70
C SER A 220 15.32 0.91 -20.97
N ASP A 221 16.49 1.56 -20.91
CA ASP A 221 17.01 2.36 -22.02
C ASP A 221 17.63 1.51 -23.15
N ASN A 222 17.87 0.22 -22.89
CA ASN A 222 18.60 -0.68 -23.78
C ASN A 222 17.70 -1.78 -24.41
N ILE A 223 16.38 -1.74 -24.21
CA ILE A 223 15.47 -2.79 -24.65
C ILE A 223 14.51 -2.32 -25.74
N ASP A 224 14.13 -3.25 -26.59
CA ASP A 224 12.91 -3.14 -27.40
C ASP A 224 11.70 -3.56 -26.54
N LEU A 225 11.10 -2.58 -25.86
CA LEU A 225 9.94 -2.84 -24.99
C LEU A 225 8.75 -3.41 -25.78
N LYS A 226 8.57 -3.05 -27.04
CA LYS A 226 7.49 -3.56 -27.89
C LYS A 226 7.67 -5.06 -28.14
N LYS A 227 8.89 -5.48 -28.44
CA LYS A 227 9.21 -6.90 -28.62
C LYS A 227 8.98 -7.66 -27.31
N LEU A 228 9.47 -7.15 -26.18
CA LEU A 228 9.32 -7.81 -24.89
C LEU A 228 7.84 -7.98 -24.49
N ILE A 229 7.01 -6.95 -24.71
CA ILE A 229 5.56 -6.99 -24.44
C ILE A 229 4.86 -8.02 -25.36
N SER A 230 5.29 -8.16 -26.62
CA SER A 230 4.71 -9.15 -27.53
C SER A 230 4.95 -10.60 -27.12
N GLU A 231 5.96 -10.85 -26.28
CA GLU A 231 6.31 -12.18 -25.75
C GLU A 231 5.64 -12.43 -24.37
N ALA A 232 5.04 -11.42 -23.75
CA ALA A 232 4.47 -11.52 -22.42
C ALA A 232 3.11 -12.23 -22.41
N ASP A 233 2.97 -13.24 -21.57
CA ASP A 233 1.69 -13.83 -21.20
C ASP A 233 1.07 -13.07 -20.02
N LEU A 234 1.93 -12.61 -19.08
CA LEU A 234 1.57 -11.76 -17.95
C LEU A 234 2.49 -10.54 -17.89
N LEU A 235 1.90 -9.35 -17.95
CA LEU A 235 2.59 -8.07 -17.75
C LEU A 235 2.21 -7.46 -16.40
N VAL A 236 3.20 -7.15 -15.56
CA VAL A 236 3.01 -6.51 -14.26
C VAL A 236 3.54 -5.09 -14.28
N GLY A 237 2.67 -4.12 -14.05
CA GLY A 237 3.02 -2.72 -13.85
C GLY A 237 3.33 -2.42 -12.37
N GLY A 238 4.61 -2.29 -12.02
CA GLY A 238 5.07 -2.09 -10.64
C GLY A 238 5.89 -0.82 -10.43
N VAL A 239 5.75 0.18 -11.31
CA VAL A 239 6.48 1.44 -11.20
C VAL A 239 5.80 2.37 -10.21
N LEU A 240 6.57 2.87 -9.25
CA LEU A 240 6.12 3.83 -8.26
C LEU A 240 7.03 5.06 -8.29
N ILE A 241 6.44 6.25 -8.41
CA ILE A 241 7.12 7.53 -8.22
C ILE A 241 6.54 8.18 -6.98
N PRO A 242 7.32 8.34 -5.88
CA PRO A 242 6.80 8.93 -4.66
C PRO A 242 6.23 10.34 -4.90
N GLY A 243 4.94 10.53 -4.57
CA GLY A 243 4.27 11.83 -4.68
C GLY A 243 3.90 12.29 -6.09
N ALA A 244 4.04 11.46 -7.12
CA ALA A 244 3.68 11.77 -8.50
C ALA A 244 2.89 10.64 -9.17
N GLU A 245 2.26 10.95 -10.30
CA GLU A 245 1.63 9.95 -11.16
C GLU A 245 2.66 9.00 -11.78
N ALA A 246 2.27 7.76 -11.98
CA ALA A 246 3.09 6.80 -12.69
C ALA A 246 3.21 7.17 -14.18
N PRO A 247 4.41 7.06 -14.80
CA PRO A 247 4.56 7.30 -16.22
C PRO A 247 3.84 6.23 -17.04
N LYS A 248 3.22 6.61 -18.14
CA LYS A 248 2.60 5.67 -19.09
C LYS A 248 3.68 4.98 -19.93
N LEU A 249 4.08 3.78 -19.50
CA LEU A 249 5.14 3.00 -20.14
C LEU A 249 4.63 2.16 -21.31
N VAL A 250 3.37 1.71 -21.24
CA VAL A 250 2.73 0.86 -22.25
C VAL A 250 1.57 1.61 -22.85
N THR A 251 1.66 1.89 -24.15
CA THR A 251 0.62 2.59 -24.90
C THR A 251 -0.47 1.63 -25.38
N LYS A 252 -1.64 2.17 -25.73
CA LYS A 252 -2.74 1.38 -26.30
C LYS A 252 -2.32 0.62 -27.57
N ASP A 253 -1.47 1.20 -28.43
CA ASP A 253 -1.00 0.52 -29.63
C ASP A 253 -0.06 -0.66 -29.33
N MET A 254 0.63 -0.66 -28.21
CA MET A 254 1.45 -1.79 -27.79
C MET A 254 0.61 -3.01 -27.36
N LEU A 255 -0.63 -2.81 -26.91
CA LEU A 255 -1.52 -3.92 -26.56
C LEU A 255 -1.82 -4.82 -27.77
N LYS A 256 -1.90 -4.23 -28.97
CA LYS A 256 -2.14 -4.97 -30.22
C LYS A 256 -1.01 -5.97 -30.56
N LEU A 257 0.15 -5.82 -29.90
CA LEU A 257 1.28 -6.75 -30.05
C LEU A 257 1.19 -7.94 -29.09
N MET A 258 0.40 -7.80 -28.01
CA MET A 258 0.19 -8.86 -27.03
C MET A 258 -0.66 -9.99 -27.59
N ARG A 259 -0.50 -11.17 -27.05
CA ARG A 259 -1.32 -12.33 -27.45
C ARG A 259 -2.75 -12.14 -26.96
N ARG A 260 -3.70 -12.64 -27.73
CA ARG A 260 -5.09 -12.68 -27.31
C ARG A 260 -5.24 -13.49 -26.01
N GLY A 261 -5.83 -12.88 -24.97
CA GLY A 261 -6.02 -13.50 -23.66
C GLY A 261 -4.79 -13.41 -22.76
N SER A 262 -3.74 -12.68 -23.15
CA SER A 262 -2.69 -12.30 -22.22
C SER A 262 -3.24 -11.35 -21.15
N VAL A 263 -2.52 -11.21 -20.04
CA VAL A 263 -3.00 -10.50 -18.85
C VAL A 263 -2.09 -9.34 -18.49
N ILE A 264 -2.68 -8.21 -18.13
CA ILE A 264 -2.01 -7.07 -17.51
C ILE A 264 -2.50 -6.95 -16.07
N VAL A 265 -1.58 -6.86 -15.11
CA VAL A 265 -1.86 -6.48 -13.73
C VAL A 265 -1.15 -5.16 -13.45
N ASP A 266 -1.90 -4.07 -13.38
CA ASP A 266 -1.33 -2.74 -13.13
C ASP A 266 -1.42 -2.39 -11.64
N VAL A 267 -0.36 -2.72 -10.89
CA VAL A 267 -0.26 -2.41 -9.46
C VAL A 267 -0.07 -0.91 -9.21
N ALA A 268 0.43 -0.18 -10.20
CA ALA A 268 0.60 1.27 -10.14
C ALA A 268 -0.72 2.05 -10.25
N ILE A 269 -1.86 1.36 -10.34
CA ILE A 269 -3.19 1.96 -10.56
C ILE A 269 -3.55 3.00 -9.51
N ASP A 270 -3.14 2.84 -8.25
CA ASP A 270 -3.37 3.83 -7.18
C ASP A 270 -2.70 5.18 -7.47
N GLN A 271 -1.74 5.22 -8.39
CA GLN A 271 -1.06 6.43 -8.90
C GLN A 271 -1.34 6.69 -10.39
N GLY A 272 -2.54 6.36 -10.84
CA GLY A 272 -2.99 6.56 -12.21
C GLY A 272 -2.61 5.44 -13.18
N GLY A 273 -1.83 4.45 -12.77
CA GLY A 273 -1.39 3.31 -13.58
C GLY A 273 -0.25 3.64 -14.55
N CYS A 274 0.57 2.64 -14.87
CA CYS A 274 1.65 2.78 -15.85
C CYS A 274 1.32 2.25 -17.25
N ILE A 275 0.10 1.76 -17.43
CA ILE A 275 -0.47 1.34 -18.73
C ILE A 275 -1.51 2.37 -19.16
N GLU A 276 -1.48 2.80 -20.43
CA GLU A 276 -2.37 3.85 -20.95
C GLU A 276 -3.85 3.48 -20.84
N THR A 277 -4.18 2.19 -21.01
CA THR A 277 -5.55 1.66 -20.97
C THR A 277 -6.04 1.30 -19.57
N SER A 278 -5.18 1.39 -18.56
CA SER A 278 -5.56 1.08 -17.18
C SER A 278 -6.60 2.06 -16.65
N LYS A 279 -7.61 1.52 -15.99
CA LYS A 279 -8.60 2.25 -15.19
C LYS A 279 -8.83 1.51 -13.88
N PRO A 280 -9.06 2.20 -12.77
CA PRO A 280 -9.29 1.56 -11.48
C PRO A 280 -10.48 0.59 -11.53
N THR A 281 -10.30 -0.59 -10.96
CA THR A 281 -11.33 -1.61 -10.73
C THR A 281 -11.44 -1.92 -9.23
N THR A 282 -12.37 -2.79 -8.86
CA THR A 282 -12.64 -3.15 -7.47
C THR A 282 -12.50 -4.65 -7.27
N HIS A 283 -12.38 -5.11 -6.02
CA HIS A 283 -12.36 -6.55 -5.72
C HIS A 283 -13.66 -7.29 -6.16
N GLY A 284 -14.79 -6.58 -6.24
CA GLY A 284 -16.07 -7.15 -6.68
C GLY A 284 -16.22 -7.25 -8.21
N ASP A 285 -15.52 -6.40 -8.96
CA ASP A 285 -15.47 -6.39 -10.43
C ASP A 285 -14.02 -6.10 -10.85
N PRO A 286 -13.13 -7.11 -10.78
CA PRO A 286 -11.69 -6.89 -10.79
C PRO A 286 -11.08 -6.69 -12.18
N THR A 287 -11.75 -7.13 -13.25
CA THR A 287 -11.16 -7.19 -14.59
C THR A 287 -12.01 -6.52 -15.66
N PHE A 288 -11.35 -6.11 -16.73
CA PHE A 288 -11.99 -5.72 -17.99
C PHE A 288 -11.06 -6.09 -19.16
N ILE A 289 -11.60 -6.08 -20.38
CA ILE A 289 -10.85 -6.47 -21.57
C ILE A 289 -10.72 -5.26 -22.51
N VAL A 290 -9.50 -5.04 -23.01
CA VAL A 290 -9.19 -4.06 -24.07
C VAL A 290 -8.31 -4.74 -25.11
N ASP A 291 -8.67 -4.66 -26.39
CA ASP A 291 -7.92 -5.25 -27.51
C ASP A 291 -7.54 -6.73 -27.23
N ASP A 292 -8.50 -7.51 -26.75
CA ASP A 292 -8.36 -8.94 -26.38
C ASP A 292 -7.36 -9.23 -25.22
N VAL A 293 -6.89 -8.20 -24.50
CA VAL A 293 -6.01 -8.33 -23.31
C VAL A 293 -6.81 -8.11 -22.04
N VAL A 294 -6.69 -9.03 -21.08
CA VAL A 294 -7.36 -8.93 -19.77
C VAL A 294 -6.60 -7.96 -18.89
N HIS A 295 -7.30 -6.99 -18.31
CA HIS A 295 -6.74 -6.02 -17.38
C HIS A 295 -7.26 -6.28 -15.96
N TYR A 296 -6.36 -6.48 -15.01
CA TYR A 296 -6.62 -6.49 -13.57
C TYR A 296 -6.01 -5.21 -12.97
N CYS A 297 -6.84 -4.28 -12.56
CA CYS A 297 -6.41 -2.96 -12.10
C CYS A 297 -7.09 -2.59 -10.76
N VAL A 298 -7.20 -3.57 -9.86
CA VAL A 298 -7.87 -3.37 -8.57
C VAL A 298 -7.09 -2.37 -7.72
N ALA A 299 -7.72 -1.25 -7.43
CA ALA A 299 -7.20 -0.31 -6.44
C ALA A 299 -7.20 -0.95 -5.04
N ASN A 300 -6.15 -0.68 -4.27
CA ASN A 300 -6.02 -1.25 -2.92
C ASN A 300 -5.94 -2.79 -2.90
N MET A 301 -5.17 -3.40 -3.81
CA MET A 301 -4.97 -4.85 -3.86
C MET A 301 -4.75 -5.52 -2.49
N PRO A 302 -3.92 -4.96 -1.57
CA PRO A 302 -3.70 -5.57 -0.25
C PRO A 302 -4.96 -5.70 0.62
N GLY A 303 -6.02 -4.94 0.34
CA GLY A 303 -7.32 -5.06 1.00
C GLY A 303 -8.01 -6.40 0.73
N GLY A 304 -7.70 -7.07 -0.38
CA GLY A 304 -8.24 -8.40 -0.73
C GLY A 304 -7.68 -9.55 0.10
N VAL A 305 -6.60 -9.33 0.84
CA VAL A 305 -5.99 -10.32 1.76
C VAL A 305 -5.80 -9.72 3.15
N PRO A 306 -6.91 -9.33 3.84
CA PRO A 306 -6.86 -8.50 5.03
C PRO A 306 -6.06 -9.13 6.17
N ARG A 307 -6.12 -10.46 6.34
CA ARG A 307 -5.36 -11.16 7.36
C ARG A 307 -3.86 -10.97 7.18
N THR A 308 -3.33 -11.30 6.01
CA THR A 308 -1.89 -11.16 5.70
C THR A 308 -1.45 -9.69 5.78
N SER A 309 -2.24 -8.79 5.20
CA SER A 309 -1.94 -7.37 5.15
C SER A 309 -1.93 -6.72 6.53
N THR A 310 -2.87 -7.09 7.42
CA THR A 310 -2.92 -6.58 8.79
C THR A 310 -1.68 -7.00 9.58
N PHE A 311 -1.28 -8.27 9.53
CA PHE A 311 -0.04 -8.71 10.18
C PHE A 311 1.20 -8.02 9.61
N ALA A 312 1.31 -7.94 8.29
CA ALA A 312 2.46 -7.31 7.63
C ALA A 312 2.60 -5.82 7.99
N LEU A 313 1.48 -5.10 8.02
CA LEU A 313 1.44 -3.69 8.41
C LEU A 313 1.78 -3.50 9.89
N ASN A 314 1.13 -4.24 10.78
CA ASN A 314 1.35 -4.13 12.22
C ASN A 314 2.79 -4.40 12.63
N LYS A 315 3.47 -5.35 11.97
CA LYS A 315 4.87 -5.66 12.23
C LYS A 315 5.80 -4.43 12.11
N VAL A 316 5.48 -3.53 11.18
CA VAL A 316 6.30 -2.34 10.94
C VAL A 316 5.77 -1.09 11.62
N THR A 317 4.45 -0.96 11.83
CA THR A 317 3.85 0.23 12.45
C THR A 317 3.91 0.21 13.97
N LEU A 318 3.84 -0.97 14.60
CA LEU A 318 3.84 -1.11 16.06
C LEU A 318 5.04 -0.44 16.75
N PRO A 319 6.30 -0.57 16.29
CA PRO A 319 7.43 0.09 16.94
C PRO A 319 7.31 1.63 16.97
N TYR A 320 6.72 2.23 15.92
CA TYR A 320 6.47 3.66 15.86
C TYR A 320 5.32 4.07 16.78
N LEU A 321 4.26 3.27 16.82
CA LEU A 321 3.13 3.52 17.72
C LEU A 321 3.54 3.44 19.19
N VAL A 322 4.38 2.46 19.56
CA VAL A 322 4.96 2.36 20.93
C VAL A 322 5.79 3.60 21.25
N LYS A 323 6.61 4.10 20.31
CA LYS A 323 7.34 5.36 20.51
C LYS A 323 6.40 6.55 20.74
N LEU A 324 5.32 6.68 19.93
CA LEU A 324 4.32 7.74 20.10
C LEU A 324 3.64 7.65 21.46
N ALA A 325 3.20 6.45 21.83
CA ALA A 325 2.48 6.23 23.08
C ALA A 325 3.35 6.46 24.33
N ASN A 326 4.61 6.03 24.29
CA ASN A 326 5.51 6.16 25.45
C ASN A 326 6.10 7.56 25.61
N LYS A 327 6.38 8.26 24.49
CA LYS A 327 7.13 9.53 24.53
C LYS A 327 6.28 10.78 24.25
N GLY A 328 5.05 10.59 23.72
CA GLY A 328 4.30 11.66 23.08
C GLY A 328 4.88 12.02 21.71
N TYR A 329 4.04 12.57 20.81
CA TYR A 329 4.44 12.80 19.41
C TYR A 329 5.59 13.80 19.26
N GLN A 330 5.63 14.87 20.04
CA GLN A 330 6.68 15.89 19.92
C GLN A 330 8.07 15.29 20.14
N LYS A 331 8.23 14.50 21.20
CA LYS A 331 9.51 13.85 21.51
C LYS A 331 9.81 12.72 20.54
N ALA A 332 8.82 11.88 20.22
CA ALA A 332 9.00 10.75 19.30
C ALA A 332 9.44 11.19 17.90
N LEU A 333 8.83 12.26 17.37
CA LEU A 333 9.18 12.83 16.07
C LEU A 333 10.46 13.67 16.12
N GLY A 334 10.67 14.42 17.21
CA GLY A 334 11.86 15.26 17.36
C GLY A 334 13.18 14.48 17.48
N GLU A 335 13.14 13.26 18.00
CA GLU A 335 14.30 12.38 18.13
C GLU A 335 14.61 11.57 16.84
N ASP A 336 13.69 11.54 15.87
CA ASP A 336 13.78 10.69 14.68
C ASP A 336 13.32 11.47 13.43
N LYS A 337 14.30 12.02 12.69
CA LYS A 337 14.04 12.81 11.47
C LYS A 337 13.28 12.02 10.40
N ASN A 338 13.45 10.71 10.34
CA ASN A 338 12.80 9.85 9.38
C ASN A 338 11.32 9.63 9.76
N PHE A 339 11.04 9.50 11.05
CA PHE A 339 9.68 9.45 11.55
C PHE A 339 8.99 10.83 11.45
N LEU A 340 9.72 11.92 11.68
CA LEU A 340 9.23 13.29 11.51
C LEU A 340 8.71 13.56 10.08
N ALA A 341 9.31 12.93 9.07
CA ALA A 341 8.82 13.00 7.68
C ALA A 341 7.38 12.47 7.51
N GLY A 342 6.90 11.66 8.46
CA GLY A 342 5.52 11.20 8.53
C GLY A 342 4.50 12.29 8.89
N LEU A 343 4.91 13.40 9.50
CA LEU A 343 3.99 14.47 9.92
C LEU A 343 3.51 15.26 8.70
N ASN A 344 2.24 15.11 8.36
CA ASN A 344 1.64 15.74 7.17
C ASN A 344 0.75 16.94 7.50
N VAL A 345 0.03 16.88 8.63
CA VAL A 345 -0.77 18.00 9.15
C VAL A 345 -0.50 18.13 10.65
N HIS A 346 -0.29 19.36 11.12
CA HIS A 346 -0.06 19.66 12.52
C HIS A 346 -0.85 20.89 12.93
N LYS A 347 -1.86 20.69 13.79
CA LYS A 347 -2.61 21.78 14.44
C LYS A 347 -3.10 22.86 13.46
N GLY A 348 -3.60 22.47 12.30
CA GLY A 348 -4.11 23.39 11.29
C GLY A 348 -3.10 23.80 10.20
N HIS A 349 -1.86 23.34 10.25
CA HIS A 349 -0.83 23.62 9.25
C HIS A 349 -0.48 22.39 8.43
N VAL A 350 -0.23 22.57 7.13
CA VAL A 350 0.30 21.51 6.26
C VAL A 350 1.81 21.45 6.43
N THR A 351 2.32 20.26 6.80
CA THR A 351 3.73 20.06 7.12
C THR A 351 4.44 19.13 6.12
N TYR A 352 3.75 18.70 5.07
CA TYR A 352 4.33 17.94 3.97
C TYR A 352 4.27 18.75 2.68
N LYS A 353 5.46 19.09 2.15
CA LYS A 353 5.60 20.08 1.07
C LYS A 353 4.83 19.70 -0.20
N ALA A 354 4.84 18.43 -0.61
CA ALA A 354 4.13 17.99 -1.80
C ALA A 354 2.61 18.23 -1.72
N VAL A 355 2.01 18.07 -0.53
CA VAL A 355 0.58 18.36 -0.31
C VAL A 355 0.31 19.86 -0.36
N ALA A 356 1.20 20.66 0.25
CA ALA A 356 1.08 22.13 0.22
C ALA A 356 1.14 22.65 -1.22
N ASP A 357 2.11 22.19 -2.01
CA ASP A 357 2.33 22.63 -3.39
C ASP A 357 1.13 22.28 -4.30
N VAL A 358 0.54 21.06 -4.16
CA VAL A 358 -0.60 20.64 -5.00
C VAL A 358 -1.84 21.49 -4.79
N PHE A 359 -2.12 21.90 -3.55
CA PHE A 359 -3.36 22.64 -3.23
C PHE A 359 -3.15 24.11 -2.94
N GLY A 360 -1.90 24.61 -2.98
CA GLY A 360 -1.59 26.02 -2.71
C GLY A 360 -1.75 26.38 -1.23
N HIS A 361 -1.54 25.43 -0.31
CA HIS A 361 -1.54 25.71 1.12
C HIS A 361 -0.21 26.30 1.56
N GLU A 362 -0.25 27.10 2.64
CA GLU A 362 0.96 27.52 3.33
C GLU A 362 1.69 26.29 3.89
N TYR A 363 2.98 26.20 3.60
CA TYR A 363 3.85 25.13 4.10
C TYR A 363 4.60 25.56 5.34
N VAL A 364 4.49 24.79 6.40
CA VAL A 364 5.31 24.92 7.62
C VAL A 364 6.16 23.67 7.73
N SER A 365 7.48 23.81 7.90
CA SER A 365 8.31 22.62 8.05
C SER A 365 7.90 21.80 9.30
N ALA A 366 7.90 20.46 9.18
CA ALA A 366 7.55 19.59 10.30
C ALA A 366 8.42 19.85 11.54
N GLY A 367 9.70 20.20 11.34
CA GLY A 367 10.62 20.52 12.42
C GLY A 367 10.32 21.85 13.16
N GLU A 368 9.71 22.81 12.48
CA GLU A 368 9.21 24.04 13.10
C GLU A 368 7.87 23.79 13.78
N ALA A 369 6.97 23.07 13.12
CA ALA A 369 5.63 22.78 13.61
C ALA A 369 5.63 22.07 14.97
N ILE A 370 6.48 21.07 15.19
CA ILE A 370 6.52 20.33 16.46
C ILE A 370 7.07 21.12 17.66
N LYS A 371 7.67 22.30 17.44
CA LYS A 371 8.19 23.16 18.51
C LYS A 371 7.10 24.06 19.10
N ASN A 372 6.00 24.23 18.40
CA ASN A 372 4.82 25.01 18.76
C ASN A 372 3.68 24.06 19.21
#